data_f41b8f93c05f646fda3b61212f5df5bb
#
_entry.id   f41b8f93c05f646fda3b61212f5df5bb
#
_cell.length_a   1.000
_cell.length_b   1.000
_cell.length_c   1.000
_cell.angle_alpha   90.00
_cell.angle_beta   90.00
_cell.angle_gamma   90.00
#
_symmetry.space_group_name_H-M   'P 1'
#
loop_
_entity.id
_entity.type
_entity.pdbx_description
1 polymer ?
#
loop_
_entity_poly.entity_id
_entity_poly.type
_entity_poly.pdbx_seq_one_letter_code
_entity_poly.pdbx_strand_id
1 'polypeptide(L)'
;MHQRHKTLILIALLLVFYVDGFAQSGFSYSPDSARFVTSDIDKFWKAYDDFKKDTTVNTFGPEYIAVGSEGVAGFTPNRIQSAEHLYQVVKKRKDDYAKVRANTLRIKEKEKQSRSTFYALKYLYPAAKFPPVYFVIGAYNSGGTSGKQGLFIGAEMQTNIDGIPGIVAHELIHFQQTWPGGDPTLLQQSILEGSADFIGEMISGAHGNEAANNYGNMHADKLYQEFVSKMNGTDYNDWLYGTSKKDDRPNDLGYWIGYQIIAHYYARATDKKQAIYDILNIKDYTDFLKKSGYLDKYLK
;
A
#
# COMPACT_ATOMS: atom_id res chain seq x y z
N MET A 1 43.01 -68.35 39.23
CA MET A 1 43.20 -66.95 38.74
C MET A 1 42.13 -66.66 37.69
N HIS A 2 41.07 -65.93 38.08
CA HIS A 2 39.96 -65.62 37.20
C HIS A 2 40.06 -64.14 36.87
N GLN A 3 40.36 -63.79 35.64
CA GLN A 3 40.39 -62.44 35.14
C GLN A 3 38.96 -62.05 34.64
N ARG A 4 38.31 -61.10 35.32
CA ARG A 4 37.05 -60.59 34.91
C ARG A 4 37.26 -59.42 33.93
N HIS A 5 36.85 -59.59 32.69
CA HIS A 5 36.75 -58.49 31.72
C HIS A 5 35.53 -57.63 32.03
N LYS A 6 35.78 -56.38 32.36
CA LYS A 6 34.73 -55.38 32.46
C LYS A 6 34.50 -54.74 31.09
N THR A 7 33.36 -55.09 30.50
CA THR A 7 32.91 -54.48 29.28
C THR A 7 32.30 -53.11 29.64
N LEU A 8 32.94 -52.01 29.21
CA LEU A 8 32.35 -50.63 29.28
C LEU A 8 31.38 -50.50 28.13
N ILE A 9 30.08 -50.32 28.43
CA ILE A 9 29.07 -49.92 27.47
C ILE A 9 29.06 -48.38 27.44
N LEU A 10 29.52 -47.84 26.30
CA LEU A 10 29.48 -46.39 26.03
C LEU A 10 28.08 -46.08 25.49
N ILE A 11 27.22 -45.47 26.32
CA ILE A 11 25.93 -44.98 25.92
C ILE A 11 26.16 -43.59 25.27
N ALA A 12 26.13 -43.52 23.94
CA ALA A 12 26.11 -42.26 23.21
C ALA A 12 24.73 -41.63 23.38
N LEU A 13 24.62 -40.57 24.18
CA LEU A 13 23.43 -39.71 24.26
C LEU A 13 23.38 -38.87 22.98
N LEU A 14 22.52 -39.26 22.04
CA LEU A 14 22.14 -38.40 20.91
C LEU A 14 21.22 -37.28 21.46
N LEU A 15 21.80 -36.12 21.73
CA LEU A 15 21.07 -34.88 21.95
C LEU A 15 20.47 -34.43 20.57
N VAL A 16 19.21 -34.80 20.35
CA VAL A 16 18.40 -34.21 19.28
C VAL A 16 18.08 -32.80 19.71
N PHE A 17 18.81 -31.83 19.19
CA PHE A 17 18.38 -30.44 19.26
C PHE A 17 17.14 -30.29 18.39
N TYR A 18 15.97 -30.30 19.00
CA TYR A 18 14.79 -29.71 18.41
C TYR A 18 15.08 -28.22 18.28
N VAL A 19 15.48 -27.79 17.09
CA VAL A 19 15.40 -26.39 16.70
C VAL A 19 13.91 -26.15 16.50
N ASP A 20 13.22 -25.73 17.56
CA ASP A 20 11.93 -25.08 17.42
C ASP A 20 12.17 -23.88 16.52
N GLY A 21 11.86 -24.05 15.24
CA GLY A 21 11.77 -22.98 14.29
C GLY A 21 10.61 -22.06 14.74
N PHE A 22 10.89 -21.14 15.65
CA PHE A 22 10.05 -19.98 15.82
C PHE A 22 10.02 -19.31 14.44
N ALA A 23 8.92 -19.54 13.70
CA ALA A 23 8.60 -18.75 12.53
C ALA A 23 8.61 -17.30 13.01
N GLN A 24 9.71 -16.62 12.72
CA GLN A 24 9.87 -15.20 13.01
C GLN A 24 8.72 -14.51 12.28
N SER A 25 7.74 -14.02 13.00
CA SER A 25 6.59 -13.25 12.51
C SER A 25 7.07 -11.91 11.94
N GLY A 26 7.85 -11.95 10.86
CA GLY A 26 8.43 -10.78 10.24
C GLY A 26 8.55 -10.98 8.73
N PHE A 27 8.16 -9.96 7.97
CA PHE A 27 8.36 -9.95 6.53
C PHE A 27 9.84 -9.93 6.18
N SER A 28 10.18 -10.57 5.06
CA SER A 28 11.56 -10.69 4.59
C SER A 28 12.15 -9.35 4.14
N TYR A 29 13.46 -9.24 4.28
CA TYR A 29 14.26 -8.13 3.73
C TYR A 29 14.73 -8.39 2.27
N SER A 30 14.35 -9.52 1.68
CA SER A 30 14.66 -9.86 0.29
C SER A 30 13.47 -9.57 -0.63
N PRO A 31 13.64 -8.76 -1.69
CA PRO A 31 12.61 -8.55 -2.71
C PRO A 31 12.11 -9.84 -3.37
N ASP A 32 12.98 -10.85 -3.47
CA ASP A 32 12.64 -12.15 -4.10
C ASP A 32 11.61 -12.94 -3.32
N SER A 33 11.56 -12.76 -2.00
CA SER A 33 10.63 -13.49 -1.13
C SER A 33 9.19 -12.97 -1.18
N ALA A 34 8.96 -11.77 -1.73
CA ALA A 34 7.63 -11.21 -1.87
C ALA A 34 6.81 -12.03 -2.88
N ARG A 35 5.65 -12.52 -2.45
CA ARG A 35 4.70 -13.22 -3.31
C ARG A 35 3.75 -12.22 -3.97
N PHE A 36 3.47 -12.39 -5.25
CA PHE A 36 2.45 -11.65 -5.98
C PHE A 36 1.26 -12.59 -6.24
N VAL A 37 0.16 -12.36 -5.55
CA VAL A 37 -1.00 -13.27 -5.50
C VAL A 37 -2.12 -12.67 -6.34
N THR A 38 -2.40 -13.29 -7.49
CA THR A 38 -3.46 -12.88 -8.44
C THR A 38 -4.60 -13.88 -8.53
N SER A 39 -4.51 -15.02 -7.81
CA SER A 39 -5.50 -16.11 -7.89
C SER A 39 -6.91 -15.71 -7.44
N ASP A 40 -7.06 -14.66 -6.67
CA ASP A 40 -8.36 -14.18 -6.22
C ASP A 40 -9.14 -13.46 -7.34
N ILE A 41 -8.43 -12.96 -8.35
CA ILE A 41 -9.06 -12.39 -9.55
C ILE A 41 -9.86 -13.47 -10.29
N ASP A 42 -9.27 -14.66 -10.50
CA ASP A 42 -9.94 -15.76 -11.18
C ASP A 42 -11.18 -16.25 -10.38
N LYS A 43 -11.07 -16.32 -9.05
CA LYS A 43 -12.19 -16.68 -8.16
C LYS A 43 -13.35 -15.68 -8.25
N PHE A 44 -13.02 -14.36 -8.23
CA PHE A 44 -14.03 -13.33 -8.42
C PHE A 44 -14.74 -13.47 -9.76
N TRP A 45 -14.00 -13.64 -10.85
CA TRP A 45 -14.62 -13.75 -12.18
C TRP A 45 -15.44 -15.02 -12.34
N LYS A 46 -15.06 -16.11 -11.68
CA LYS A 46 -15.93 -17.30 -11.60
C LYS A 46 -17.25 -16.97 -10.90
N ALA A 47 -17.19 -16.38 -9.71
CA ALA A 47 -18.38 -15.97 -8.98
C ALA A 47 -19.24 -14.98 -9.77
N TYR A 48 -18.62 -14.04 -10.49
CA TYR A 48 -19.30 -13.08 -11.34
C TYR A 48 -20.01 -13.75 -12.53
N ASP A 49 -19.38 -14.74 -13.18
CA ASP A 49 -19.99 -15.48 -14.28
C ASP A 49 -21.18 -16.33 -13.82
N ASP A 50 -21.10 -16.90 -12.60
CA ASP A 50 -22.23 -17.63 -12.00
C ASP A 50 -23.36 -16.69 -11.56
N PHE A 51 -23.04 -15.54 -10.97
CA PHE A 51 -23.98 -14.46 -10.69
C PHE A 51 -24.73 -13.99 -11.96
N LYS A 52 -24.05 -13.91 -13.12
CA LYS A 52 -24.70 -13.51 -14.37
C LYS A 52 -25.76 -14.51 -14.87
N LYS A 53 -25.68 -15.78 -14.49
CA LYS A 53 -26.66 -16.81 -14.86
C LYS A 53 -27.95 -16.63 -14.05
N ASP A 54 -27.84 -16.26 -12.78
CA ASP A 54 -28.96 -15.92 -11.91
C ASP A 54 -28.57 -14.77 -10.96
N THR A 55 -29.01 -13.57 -11.32
CA THR A 55 -28.67 -12.35 -10.57
C THR A 55 -29.42 -12.23 -9.21
N THR A 56 -30.25 -13.21 -8.85
CA THR A 56 -30.92 -13.28 -7.56
C THR A 56 -30.09 -14.03 -6.51
N VAL A 57 -29.07 -14.78 -6.94
CA VAL A 57 -28.19 -15.57 -6.09
C VAL A 57 -26.90 -14.83 -5.80
N ASN A 58 -26.55 -14.70 -4.52
CA ASN A 58 -25.26 -14.16 -4.09
C ASN A 58 -24.17 -15.24 -4.17
N THR A 59 -23.43 -15.28 -5.27
CA THR A 59 -22.32 -16.22 -5.50
C THR A 59 -21.01 -15.75 -4.85
N PHE A 60 -20.85 -14.46 -4.55
CA PHE A 60 -19.61 -13.88 -4.05
C PHE A 60 -19.23 -14.35 -2.63
N GLY A 61 -20.20 -14.70 -1.79
CA GLY A 61 -19.94 -15.27 -0.49
C GLY A 61 -19.19 -16.60 -0.58
N PRO A 62 -19.81 -17.66 -1.12
CA PRO A 62 -19.23 -18.99 -1.16
C PRO A 62 -18.07 -19.14 -2.17
N GLU A 63 -18.10 -18.43 -3.31
CA GLU A 63 -17.18 -18.68 -4.41
C GLU A 63 -15.99 -17.71 -4.49
N TYR A 64 -16.05 -16.61 -3.73
CA TYR A 64 -14.98 -15.63 -3.69
C TYR A 64 -14.47 -15.37 -2.27
N ILE A 65 -15.31 -14.88 -1.35
CA ILE A 65 -14.86 -14.48 -0.01
C ILE A 65 -14.45 -15.70 0.82
N ALA A 66 -15.25 -16.74 0.86
CA ALA A 66 -15.00 -17.92 1.70
C ALA A 66 -13.79 -18.76 1.24
N VAL A 67 -13.43 -18.66 -0.05
CA VAL A 67 -12.31 -19.41 -0.66
C VAL A 67 -11.14 -18.51 -1.03
N GLY A 68 -11.23 -17.22 -0.70
CA GLY A 68 -10.22 -16.21 -0.99
C GLY A 68 -8.93 -16.45 -0.23
N SER A 69 -7.85 -15.82 -0.70
CA SER A 69 -6.58 -15.80 -0.01
C SER A 69 -6.62 -14.91 1.25
N GLU A 70 -5.51 -14.86 1.97
CA GLU A 70 -5.28 -13.86 3.04
C GLU A 70 -5.49 -12.42 2.54
N GLY A 71 -5.32 -12.18 1.22
CA GLY A 71 -5.60 -10.90 0.58
C GLY A 71 -7.07 -10.52 0.64
N VAL A 72 -7.96 -11.44 0.25
CA VAL A 72 -9.41 -11.23 0.36
C VAL A 72 -9.82 -11.08 1.83
N ALA A 73 -9.29 -11.92 2.72
CA ALA A 73 -9.57 -11.84 4.14
C ALA A 73 -9.13 -10.49 4.75
N GLY A 74 -7.95 -9.98 4.39
CA GLY A 74 -7.44 -8.69 4.87
C GLY A 74 -8.16 -7.48 4.28
N PHE A 75 -8.63 -7.56 3.03
CA PHE A 75 -9.34 -6.49 2.35
C PHE A 75 -10.82 -6.41 2.75
N THR A 76 -11.40 -7.52 3.19
CA THR A 76 -12.84 -7.63 3.49
C THR A 76 -13.31 -6.66 4.59
N PRO A 77 -12.70 -6.55 5.78
CA PRO A 77 -13.31 -5.79 6.88
C PRO A 77 -13.60 -4.33 6.54
N ASN A 78 -12.72 -3.67 5.79
CA ASN A 78 -12.79 -2.23 5.56
C ASN A 78 -13.17 -1.83 4.13
N ARG A 79 -13.05 -2.76 3.16
CA ARG A 79 -13.22 -2.46 1.73
C ARG A 79 -14.35 -3.25 1.10
N ILE A 80 -14.31 -4.57 1.15
CA ILE A 80 -15.43 -5.42 0.68
C ILE A 80 -16.62 -5.35 1.66
N GLN A 81 -16.32 -5.26 2.96
CA GLN A 81 -17.22 -5.22 4.12
C GLN A 81 -17.94 -6.56 4.36
N SER A 82 -18.71 -7.05 3.40
CA SER A 82 -19.39 -8.34 3.49
C SER A 82 -19.72 -8.91 2.11
N ALA A 83 -20.07 -10.18 2.07
CA ALA A 83 -20.56 -10.82 0.85
C ALA A 83 -21.82 -10.14 0.29
N GLU A 84 -22.71 -9.71 1.18
CA GLU A 84 -23.95 -9.03 0.80
C GLU A 84 -23.64 -7.63 0.23
N HIS A 85 -22.75 -6.87 0.88
CA HIS A 85 -22.34 -5.57 0.37
C HIS A 85 -21.73 -5.69 -1.03
N LEU A 86 -20.77 -6.61 -1.22
CA LEU A 86 -20.15 -6.84 -2.51
C LEU A 86 -21.17 -7.22 -3.59
N TYR A 87 -22.09 -8.13 -3.27
CA TYR A 87 -23.18 -8.54 -4.17
C TYR A 87 -24.02 -7.34 -4.63
N GLN A 88 -24.44 -6.47 -3.69
CA GLN A 88 -25.23 -5.28 -4.03
C GLN A 88 -24.44 -4.29 -4.89
N VAL A 89 -23.15 -4.08 -4.60
CA VAL A 89 -22.29 -3.23 -5.42
C VAL A 89 -22.10 -3.80 -6.82
N VAL A 90 -21.83 -5.11 -6.95
CA VAL A 90 -21.68 -5.76 -8.25
C VAL A 90 -22.97 -5.69 -9.04
N LYS A 91 -24.12 -5.96 -8.40
CA LYS A 91 -25.44 -5.86 -9.03
C LYS A 91 -25.71 -4.47 -9.60
N LYS A 92 -25.39 -3.43 -8.84
CA LYS A 92 -25.54 -2.01 -9.24
C LYS A 92 -24.57 -1.60 -10.34
N ARG A 93 -23.33 -2.11 -10.30
CA ARG A 93 -22.21 -1.70 -11.16
C ARG A 93 -21.76 -2.80 -12.13
N LYS A 94 -22.67 -3.72 -12.50
CA LYS A 94 -22.36 -4.89 -13.30
C LYS A 94 -21.54 -4.56 -14.58
N ASP A 95 -21.92 -3.51 -15.29
CA ASP A 95 -21.24 -3.13 -16.53
C ASP A 95 -19.85 -2.52 -16.28
N ASP A 96 -19.65 -1.85 -15.13
CA ASP A 96 -18.33 -1.31 -14.77
C ASP A 96 -17.35 -2.44 -14.44
N TYR A 97 -17.79 -3.48 -13.70
CA TYR A 97 -16.98 -4.67 -13.50
C TYR A 97 -16.64 -5.35 -14.83
N ALA A 98 -17.62 -5.52 -15.72
CA ALA A 98 -17.38 -6.14 -17.02
C ALA A 98 -16.29 -5.42 -17.85
N LYS A 99 -16.25 -4.06 -17.78
CA LYS A 99 -15.26 -3.24 -18.50
C LYS A 99 -13.82 -3.49 -18.02
N VAL A 100 -13.61 -3.75 -16.73
CA VAL A 100 -12.26 -3.92 -16.16
C VAL A 100 -11.75 -5.34 -16.22
N ARG A 101 -12.59 -6.33 -16.60
CA ARG A 101 -12.24 -7.75 -16.59
C ARG A 101 -10.96 -8.05 -17.37
N ALA A 102 -10.85 -7.55 -18.59
CA ALA A 102 -9.69 -7.80 -19.43
C ALA A 102 -8.39 -7.29 -18.81
N ASN A 103 -8.42 -6.11 -18.18
CA ASN A 103 -7.27 -5.54 -17.50
C ASN A 103 -6.90 -6.34 -16.26
N THR A 104 -7.89 -6.70 -15.42
CA THR A 104 -7.62 -7.42 -14.18
C THR A 104 -6.97 -8.78 -14.43
N LEU A 105 -7.40 -9.52 -15.47
CA LEU A 105 -6.82 -10.82 -15.84
C LEU A 105 -5.37 -10.73 -16.35
N ARG A 106 -4.93 -9.54 -16.76
CA ARG A 106 -3.57 -9.27 -17.24
C ARG A 106 -2.62 -8.73 -16.18
N ILE A 107 -3.10 -8.43 -14.99
CA ILE A 107 -2.27 -7.86 -13.89
C ILE A 107 -1.01 -8.68 -13.61
N LYS A 108 -1.09 -10.00 -13.72
CA LYS A 108 0.05 -10.91 -13.57
C LYS A 108 1.23 -10.60 -14.52
N GLU A 109 0.96 -10.00 -15.69
CA GLU A 109 2.00 -9.60 -16.65
C GLU A 109 2.92 -8.51 -16.08
N LYS A 110 2.46 -7.79 -15.04
CA LYS A 110 3.18 -6.68 -14.41
C LYS A 110 4.00 -7.08 -13.18
N GLU A 111 4.00 -8.35 -12.78
CA GLU A 111 4.75 -8.81 -11.61
C GLU A 111 6.23 -8.43 -11.68
N LYS A 112 6.90 -8.69 -12.81
CA LYS A 112 8.34 -8.39 -12.97
C LYS A 112 8.64 -6.90 -12.82
N GLN A 113 7.79 -6.04 -13.39
CA GLN A 113 7.94 -4.59 -13.26
C GLN A 113 7.68 -4.12 -11.84
N SER A 114 6.63 -4.63 -11.18
CA SER A 114 6.34 -4.33 -9.78
C SER A 114 7.46 -4.80 -8.85
N ARG A 115 8.01 -5.99 -9.08
CA ARG A 115 9.15 -6.50 -8.31
C ARG A 115 10.41 -5.65 -8.48
N SER A 116 10.63 -5.04 -9.65
CA SER A 116 11.77 -4.16 -9.85
C SER A 116 11.72 -2.91 -8.95
N THR A 117 10.53 -2.43 -8.58
CA THR A 117 10.38 -1.33 -7.61
C THR A 117 10.87 -1.74 -6.20
N PHE A 118 10.70 -3.02 -5.84
CA PHE A 118 11.20 -3.56 -4.56
C PHE A 118 12.74 -3.55 -4.51
N TYR A 119 13.41 -3.92 -5.61
CA TYR A 119 14.87 -3.82 -5.68
C TYR A 119 15.36 -2.37 -5.64
N ALA A 120 14.66 -1.46 -6.31
CA ALA A 120 14.98 -0.05 -6.25
C ALA A 120 14.84 0.50 -4.82
N LEU A 121 13.76 0.16 -4.11
CA LEU A 121 13.60 0.52 -2.71
C LEU A 121 14.67 -0.11 -1.83
N LYS A 122 15.02 -1.39 -2.04
CA LYS A 122 16.09 -2.06 -1.29
C LYS A 122 17.43 -1.35 -1.41
N TYR A 123 17.73 -0.81 -2.58
CA TYR A 123 18.95 -0.03 -2.81
C TYR A 123 18.92 1.31 -2.05
N LEU A 124 17.77 2.00 -2.03
CA LEU A 124 17.61 3.30 -1.38
C LEU A 124 17.45 3.16 0.15
N TYR A 125 16.74 2.14 0.58
CA TYR A 125 16.41 1.86 1.99
C TYR A 125 16.70 0.40 2.33
N PRO A 126 17.96 0.07 2.71
CA PRO A 126 18.38 -1.32 2.99
C PRO A 126 17.58 -2.03 4.09
N ALA A 127 16.93 -1.28 4.99
CA ALA A 127 16.07 -1.82 6.05
C ALA A 127 14.65 -2.16 5.56
N ALA A 128 14.32 -1.94 4.28
CA ALA A 128 13.01 -2.23 3.71
C ALA A 128 12.61 -3.70 3.89
N LYS A 129 11.34 -3.92 4.24
CA LYS A 129 10.70 -5.23 4.31
C LYS A 129 9.76 -5.41 3.12
N PHE A 130 9.66 -6.63 2.62
CA PHE A 130 8.92 -6.94 1.41
C PHE A 130 7.80 -7.94 1.70
N PRO A 131 6.58 -7.45 1.96
CA PRO A 131 5.42 -8.28 2.22
C PRO A 131 4.86 -8.90 0.93
N PRO A 132 3.95 -9.88 1.03
CA PRO A 132 3.14 -10.32 -0.10
C PRO A 132 2.31 -9.16 -0.68
N VAL A 133 2.08 -9.21 -1.99
CA VAL A 133 1.18 -8.32 -2.72
C VAL A 133 -0.02 -9.12 -3.19
N TYR A 134 -1.21 -8.74 -2.75
CA TYR A 134 -2.46 -9.39 -3.09
C TYR A 134 -3.27 -8.49 -4.03
N PHE A 135 -3.62 -9.01 -5.20
CA PHE A 135 -4.54 -8.36 -6.12
C PHE A 135 -5.93 -8.93 -5.92
N VAL A 136 -6.82 -8.11 -5.42
CA VAL A 136 -8.19 -8.49 -5.07
C VAL A 136 -9.19 -7.65 -5.85
N ILE A 137 -10.41 -8.11 -6.03
CA ILE A 137 -11.49 -7.31 -6.59
C ILE A 137 -12.44 -6.93 -5.45
N GLY A 138 -12.57 -5.64 -5.21
CA GLY A 138 -13.35 -5.07 -4.12
C GLY A 138 -14.65 -4.41 -4.58
N ALA A 139 -15.07 -3.38 -3.86
CA ALA A 139 -16.35 -2.70 -4.02
C ALA A 139 -16.22 -1.28 -4.63
N TYR A 140 -15.21 -1.04 -5.45
CA TYR A 140 -14.91 0.26 -6.08
C TYR A 140 -14.66 1.40 -5.08
N ASN A 141 -14.02 1.11 -3.97
CA ASN A 141 -13.78 2.09 -2.90
C ASN A 141 -12.31 2.19 -2.44
N SER A 142 -11.39 1.45 -3.07
CA SER A 142 -9.95 1.52 -2.72
C SER A 142 -9.07 1.04 -3.88
N GLY A 143 -8.14 1.89 -4.32
CA GLY A 143 -7.11 1.50 -5.30
C GLY A 143 -6.02 0.62 -4.69
N GLY A 144 -5.70 0.85 -3.42
CA GLY A 144 -4.75 0.06 -2.66
C GLY A 144 -4.86 0.36 -1.17
N THR A 145 -4.22 -0.47 -0.38
CA THR A 145 -3.98 -0.27 1.06
C THR A 145 -2.93 -1.27 1.55
N SER A 146 -2.34 -1.00 2.70
CA SER A 146 -1.43 -1.94 3.36
C SER A 146 -1.99 -2.40 4.71
N GLY A 147 -1.53 -3.55 5.18
CA GLY A 147 -1.96 -4.10 6.46
C GLY A 147 -1.02 -5.18 6.98
N LYS A 148 -1.43 -5.85 8.07
CA LYS A 148 -0.60 -6.89 8.73
C LYS A 148 -0.28 -8.08 7.84
N GLN A 149 -1.10 -8.39 6.83
CA GLN A 149 -0.91 -9.52 5.94
C GLN A 149 -0.06 -9.16 4.71
N GLY A 150 0.03 -7.89 4.34
CA GLY A 150 0.76 -7.42 3.16
C GLY A 150 0.14 -6.19 2.50
N LEU A 151 0.39 -6.06 1.20
CA LEU A 151 -0.19 -5.01 0.37
C LEU A 151 -1.43 -5.57 -0.34
N PHE A 152 -2.48 -4.78 -0.40
CA PHE A 152 -3.74 -5.13 -1.06
C PHE A 152 -4.00 -4.14 -2.18
N ILE A 153 -4.12 -4.61 -3.41
CA ILE A 153 -4.40 -3.78 -4.58
C ILE A 153 -5.80 -4.09 -5.07
N GLY A 154 -6.68 -3.09 -5.07
CA GLY A 154 -8.02 -3.17 -5.63
C GLY A 154 -7.95 -3.19 -7.15
N ALA A 155 -8.02 -4.40 -7.72
CA ALA A 155 -7.80 -4.63 -9.14
C ALA A 155 -8.85 -3.98 -10.03
N GLU A 156 -10.08 -3.84 -9.53
CA GLU A 156 -11.18 -3.18 -10.24
C GLU A 156 -10.98 -1.68 -10.41
N MET A 157 -10.12 -1.08 -9.58
CA MET A 157 -9.78 0.35 -9.69
C MET A 157 -8.70 0.62 -10.73
N GLN A 158 -8.00 -0.42 -11.21
CA GLN A 158 -6.87 -0.28 -12.13
C GLN A 158 -7.36 -0.30 -13.59
N THR A 159 -7.69 0.88 -14.10
CA THR A 159 -8.16 1.04 -15.48
C THR A 159 -7.05 0.88 -16.53
N ASN A 160 -5.79 1.10 -16.11
CA ASN A 160 -4.60 0.89 -16.94
C ASN A 160 -3.61 -0.02 -16.19
N ILE A 161 -3.28 -1.17 -16.79
CA ILE A 161 -2.32 -2.11 -16.18
C ILE A 161 -0.90 -1.55 -16.10
N ASP A 162 -0.53 -0.57 -16.92
CA ASP A 162 0.79 0.06 -16.87
C ASP A 162 1.00 0.86 -15.59
N GLY A 163 -0.08 1.27 -14.92
CA GLY A 163 -0.04 1.91 -13.59
C GLY A 163 0.22 0.94 -12.42
N ILE A 164 0.13 -0.38 -12.63
CA ILE A 164 0.27 -1.37 -11.54
C ILE A 164 1.60 -1.24 -10.77
N PRO A 165 2.78 -1.10 -11.41
CA PRO A 165 4.03 -0.91 -10.67
C PRO A 165 4.00 0.34 -9.78
N GLY A 166 3.33 1.41 -10.21
CA GLY A 166 3.18 2.66 -9.46
C GLY A 166 2.36 2.48 -8.19
N ILE A 167 1.15 1.91 -8.30
CA ILE A 167 0.31 1.69 -7.11
C ILE A 167 0.94 0.69 -6.14
N VAL A 168 1.59 -0.36 -6.64
CA VAL A 168 2.32 -1.30 -5.80
C VAL A 168 3.48 -0.62 -5.07
N ALA A 169 4.21 0.29 -5.74
CA ALA A 169 5.27 1.08 -5.13
C ALA A 169 4.72 2.02 -4.06
N HIS A 170 3.62 2.74 -4.32
CA HIS A 170 2.95 3.61 -3.36
C HIS A 170 2.56 2.85 -2.09
N GLU A 171 1.87 1.72 -2.21
CA GLU A 171 1.47 0.90 -1.06
C GLU A 171 2.67 0.28 -0.32
N LEU A 172 3.76 -0.04 -1.05
CA LEU A 172 5.00 -0.51 -0.44
C LEU A 172 5.63 0.57 0.44
N ILE A 173 5.55 1.85 0.05
CA ILE A 173 6.05 2.95 0.88
C ILE A 173 5.21 3.10 2.15
N HIS A 174 3.89 3.06 2.07
CA HIS A 174 3.02 3.05 3.25
C HIS A 174 3.36 1.92 4.23
N PHE A 175 3.72 0.75 3.69
CA PHE A 175 4.14 -0.37 4.52
C PHE A 175 5.47 -0.14 5.26
N GLN A 176 6.36 0.71 4.74
CA GLN A 176 7.63 1.07 5.39
C GLN A 176 7.49 2.21 6.40
N GLN A 177 6.47 3.05 6.25
CA GLN A 177 6.32 4.27 7.05
C GLN A 177 6.05 3.99 8.52
N THR A 178 6.62 4.84 9.39
CA THR A 178 6.22 4.89 10.79
C THR A 178 4.92 5.67 10.91
N TRP A 179 3.87 5.00 11.38
CA TRP A 179 2.57 5.63 11.57
C TRP A 179 2.56 6.55 12.80
N PRO A 180 1.97 7.76 12.73
CA PRO A 180 2.02 8.74 13.84
C PRO A 180 1.19 8.34 15.07
N GLY A 181 0.32 7.34 14.95
CA GLY A 181 -0.64 6.95 15.98
C GLY A 181 -1.86 7.86 16.04
N GLY A 182 -2.96 7.37 16.61
CA GLY A 182 -4.23 8.11 16.70
C GLY A 182 -4.82 8.51 15.35
N ASP A 183 -5.60 9.59 15.36
CA ASP A 183 -6.14 10.20 14.14
C ASP A 183 -5.16 11.25 13.61
N PRO A 184 -4.52 11.03 12.45
CA PRO A 184 -3.54 11.95 11.90
C PRO A 184 -4.14 13.33 11.62
N THR A 185 -3.36 14.39 11.82
CA THR A 185 -3.71 15.72 11.32
C THR A 185 -3.63 15.77 9.80
N LEU A 186 -4.21 16.81 9.20
CA LEU A 186 -4.10 17.04 7.74
C LEU A 186 -2.62 17.11 7.31
N LEU A 187 -1.74 17.74 8.09
CA LEU A 187 -0.30 17.76 7.82
C LEU A 187 0.30 16.35 7.81
N GLN A 188 0.03 15.58 8.84
CA GLN A 188 0.56 14.23 8.98
C GLN A 188 0.12 13.34 7.82
N GLN A 189 -1.18 13.37 7.51
CA GLN A 189 -1.72 12.56 6.43
C GLN A 189 -1.22 13.01 5.05
N SER A 190 -1.13 14.32 4.82
CA SER A 190 -0.57 14.84 3.56
C SER A 190 0.89 14.45 3.37
N ILE A 191 1.71 14.48 4.42
CA ILE A 191 3.12 14.04 4.35
C ILE A 191 3.21 12.51 4.14
N LEU A 192 2.36 11.71 4.78
CA LEU A 192 2.32 10.26 4.57
C LEU A 192 2.02 9.93 3.10
N GLU A 193 0.95 10.49 2.55
CA GLU A 193 0.55 10.24 1.16
C GLU A 193 1.57 10.82 0.17
N GLY A 194 2.02 12.06 0.40
CA GLY A 194 2.99 12.71 -0.46
C GLY A 194 4.36 12.01 -0.48
N SER A 195 4.77 11.40 0.63
CA SER A 195 6.00 10.60 0.64
C SER A 195 5.82 9.25 -0.07
N ALA A 196 4.63 8.66 -0.02
CA ALA A 196 4.31 7.47 -0.78
C ALA A 196 4.33 7.76 -2.29
N ASP A 197 3.77 8.89 -2.71
CA ASP A 197 3.86 9.34 -4.10
C ASP A 197 5.30 9.66 -4.52
N PHE A 198 6.03 10.45 -3.73
CA PHE A 198 7.39 10.89 -4.08
C PHE A 198 8.38 9.72 -4.22
N ILE A 199 8.44 8.85 -3.21
CA ILE A 199 9.34 7.69 -3.25
C ILE A 199 8.81 6.65 -4.22
N GLY A 200 7.48 6.46 -4.28
CA GLY A 200 6.79 5.58 -5.22
C GLY A 200 7.13 5.94 -6.68
N GLU A 201 7.06 7.21 -7.05
CA GLU A 201 7.48 7.72 -8.35
C GLU A 201 8.97 7.44 -8.61
N MET A 202 9.84 7.75 -7.64
CA MET A 202 11.28 7.54 -7.76
C MET A 202 11.65 6.08 -8.07
N ILE A 203 10.95 5.12 -7.49
CA ILE A 203 11.26 3.69 -7.66
C ILE A 203 10.49 3.00 -8.79
N SER A 204 9.38 3.58 -9.25
CA SER A 204 8.53 2.99 -10.30
C SER A 204 8.59 3.74 -11.63
N GLY A 205 8.93 5.02 -11.61
CA GLY A 205 8.80 5.92 -12.75
C GLY A 205 7.36 6.32 -13.08
N ALA A 206 6.38 5.92 -12.26
CA ALA A 206 4.98 6.27 -12.44
C ALA A 206 4.68 7.61 -11.78
N HIS A 207 4.12 8.56 -12.52
CA HIS A 207 3.70 9.84 -11.96
C HIS A 207 2.37 9.68 -11.21
N GLY A 208 2.29 10.33 -10.04
CA GLY A 208 1.07 10.39 -9.24
C GLY A 208 -0.01 11.30 -9.86
N ASN A 209 -0.96 11.75 -9.07
CA ASN A 209 -2.15 12.51 -9.45
C ASN A 209 -1.84 13.79 -10.27
N GLU A 210 -1.80 13.67 -11.61
CA GLU A 210 -1.46 14.76 -12.52
C GLU A 210 -2.41 15.96 -12.37
N ALA A 211 -3.71 15.73 -12.16
CA ALA A 211 -4.70 16.79 -12.00
C ALA A 211 -4.42 17.61 -10.73
N ALA A 212 -4.12 16.95 -9.60
CA ALA A 212 -3.77 17.64 -8.37
C ALA A 212 -2.44 18.40 -8.50
N ASN A 213 -1.45 17.82 -9.17
CA ASN A 213 -0.15 18.46 -9.41
C ASN A 213 -0.28 19.72 -10.26
N ASN A 214 -1.01 19.65 -11.39
CA ASN A 214 -1.20 20.81 -12.29
C ASN A 214 -1.96 21.93 -11.58
N TYR A 215 -3.07 21.61 -10.93
CA TYR A 215 -3.88 22.60 -10.21
C TYR A 215 -3.10 23.19 -9.02
N GLY A 216 -2.43 22.35 -8.25
CA GLY A 216 -1.65 22.74 -7.09
C GLY A 216 -0.54 23.75 -7.46
N ASN A 217 0.20 23.45 -8.52
CA ASN A 217 1.27 24.34 -9.00
C ASN A 217 0.73 25.67 -9.52
N MET A 218 -0.42 25.69 -10.20
CA MET A 218 -1.04 26.94 -10.69
C MET A 218 -1.62 27.82 -9.57
N HIS A 219 -2.04 27.22 -8.45
CA HIS A 219 -2.72 27.93 -7.36
C HIS A 219 -1.92 27.92 -6.04
N ALA A 220 -0.62 27.69 -6.11
CA ALA A 220 0.25 27.36 -4.99
C ALA A 220 0.14 28.34 -3.81
N ASP A 221 0.31 29.66 -4.03
CA ASP A 221 0.30 30.67 -2.95
C ASP A 221 -1.02 30.65 -2.15
N LYS A 222 -2.16 30.54 -2.84
CA LYS A 222 -3.48 30.46 -2.19
C LYS A 222 -3.64 29.16 -1.40
N LEU A 223 -3.21 28.05 -1.99
CA LEU A 223 -3.32 26.73 -1.37
C LEU A 223 -2.42 26.61 -0.14
N TYR A 224 -1.21 27.19 -0.16
CA TYR A 224 -0.33 27.18 1.00
C TYR A 224 -0.93 27.93 2.18
N GLN A 225 -1.52 29.11 1.96
CA GLN A 225 -2.20 29.88 3.02
C GLN A 225 -3.38 29.09 3.60
N GLU A 226 -4.20 28.48 2.73
CA GLU A 226 -5.33 27.65 3.15
C GLU A 226 -4.85 26.42 3.93
N PHE A 227 -3.83 25.71 3.44
CA PHE A 227 -3.29 24.52 4.08
C PHE A 227 -2.75 24.84 5.48
N VAL A 228 -1.91 25.86 5.61
CA VAL A 228 -1.32 26.25 6.91
C VAL A 228 -2.41 26.57 7.94
N SER A 229 -3.53 27.16 7.53
CA SER A 229 -4.64 27.46 8.44
C SER A 229 -5.39 26.21 8.93
N LYS A 230 -5.29 25.06 8.21
CA LYS A 230 -6.05 23.83 8.49
C LYS A 230 -5.17 22.65 8.91
N MET A 231 -3.88 22.69 8.63
CA MET A 231 -2.97 21.55 8.66
C MET A 231 -2.86 20.83 10.03
N ASN A 232 -3.14 21.53 11.12
CA ASN A 232 -3.10 20.98 12.47
C ASN A 232 -4.41 20.32 12.92
N GLY A 233 -5.47 20.43 12.13
CA GLY A 233 -6.76 19.76 12.36
C GLY A 233 -6.83 18.40 11.70
N THR A 234 -7.93 17.68 11.97
CA THR A 234 -8.24 16.35 11.40
C THR A 234 -9.33 16.42 10.32
N ASP A 235 -9.71 17.62 9.89
CA ASP A 235 -10.64 17.81 8.76
C ASP A 235 -9.90 17.71 7.43
N TYR A 236 -10.19 16.67 6.66
CA TYR A 236 -9.58 16.41 5.36
C TYR A 236 -10.41 16.94 4.18
N ASN A 237 -11.55 17.59 4.43
CA ASN A 237 -12.41 18.09 3.38
C ASN A 237 -11.64 19.04 2.44
N ASP A 238 -11.88 18.90 1.13
CA ASP A 238 -11.19 19.59 0.05
C ASP A 238 -9.68 19.25 -0.12
N TRP A 239 -9.13 18.34 0.70
CA TRP A 239 -7.70 18.01 0.66
C TRP A 239 -7.37 16.57 0.36
N LEU A 240 -8.13 15.59 0.90
CA LEU A 240 -7.80 14.17 0.80
C LEU A 240 -9.03 13.32 0.51
N TYR A 241 -8.81 12.16 -0.09
CA TYR A 241 -9.78 11.06 -0.25
C TYR A 241 -11.04 11.44 -1.04
N GLY A 242 -10.88 12.21 -2.10
CA GLY A 242 -12.00 12.55 -2.97
C GLY A 242 -13.08 13.42 -2.33
N THR A 243 -12.71 14.20 -1.32
CA THR A 243 -13.66 15.00 -0.54
C THR A 243 -13.90 16.40 -1.08
N SER A 244 -13.26 16.80 -2.20
CA SER A 244 -13.46 18.13 -2.76
C SER A 244 -14.91 18.36 -3.17
N LYS A 245 -15.48 19.46 -2.69
CA LYS A 245 -16.84 19.93 -3.00
C LYS A 245 -16.86 21.15 -3.91
N LYS A 246 -15.69 21.64 -4.33
CA LYS A 246 -15.54 22.79 -5.22
C LYS A 246 -15.45 22.30 -6.65
N ASP A 247 -16.27 22.81 -7.55
CA ASP A 247 -16.46 22.32 -8.92
C ASP A 247 -15.17 22.29 -9.76
N ASP A 248 -14.25 23.23 -9.54
CA ASP A 248 -12.99 23.38 -10.27
C ASP A 248 -11.77 22.82 -9.54
N ARG A 249 -11.94 22.35 -8.31
CA ARG A 249 -10.86 21.85 -7.46
C ARG A 249 -10.73 20.34 -7.59
N PRO A 250 -9.58 19.82 -8.06
CA PRO A 250 -9.36 18.37 -8.09
C PRO A 250 -9.33 17.80 -6.68
N ASN A 251 -9.60 16.51 -6.58
CA ASN A 251 -9.40 15.76 -5.35
C ASN A 251 -7.92 15.65 -5.01
N ASP A 252 -7.66 15.35 -3.74
CA ASP A 252 -6.37 14.85 -3.26
C ASP A 252 -5.20 15.84 -3.37
N LEU A 253 -5.47 17.15 -3.21
CA LEU A 253 -4.43 18.19 -3.13
C LEU A 253 -3.49 18.02 -1.91
N GLY A 254 -3.90 17.25 -0.89
CA GLY A 254 -3.04 16.86 0.22
C GLY A 254 -1.87 16.01 -0.23
N TYR A 255 -2.05 15.14 -1.25
CA TYR A 255 -0.97 14.39 -1.88
C TYR A 255 0.04 15.31 -2.53
N TRP A 256 -0.45 16.30 -3.31
CA TRP A 256 0.41 17.28 -3.95
C TRP A 256 1.26 18.07 -2.94
N ILE A 257 0.65 18.65 -1.90
CA ILE A 257 1.42 19.47 -0.95
C ILE A 257 2.38 18.62 -0.12
N GLY A 258 1.98 17.42 0.25
CA GLY A 258 2.85 16.44 0.91
C GLY A 258 4.05 16.09 0.03
N TYR A 259 3.82 15.79 -1.25
CA TYR A 259 4.88 15.55 -2.24
C TYR A 259 5.88 16.71 -2.30
N GLN A 260 5.38 17.96 -2.38
CA GLN A 260 6.24 19.15 -2.46
C GLN A 260 7.10 19.33 -1.19
N ILE A 261 6.54 19.09 -0.01
CA ILE A 261 7.29 19.13 1.27
C ILE A 261 8.43 18.11 1.25
N ILE A 262 8.13 16.88 0.84
CA ILE A 262 9.10 15.78 0.76
C ILE A 262 10.17 16.05 -0.30
N ALA A 263 9.77 16.47 -1.49
CA ALA A 263 10.68 16.79 -2.59
C ALA A 263 11.68 17.88 -2.18
N HIS A 264 11.20 18.92 -1.49
CA HIS A 264 12.05 20.02 -1.03
C HIS A 264 13.04 19.57 0.06
N TYR A 265 12.59 18.74 1.02
CA TYR A 265 13.47 18.13 2.02
C TYR A 265 14.54 17.28 1.35
N TYR A 266 14.12 16.37 0.47
CA TYR A 266 15.03 15.47 -0.25
C TYR A 266 16.04 16.22 -1.11
N ALA A 267 15.62 17.27 -1.83
CA ALA A 267 16.50 18.05 -2.69
C ALA A 267 17.66 18.70 -1.92
N ARG A 268 17.41 19.17 -0.69
CA ARG A 268 18.39 19.84 0.18
C ARG A 268 19.32 18.87 0.92
N ALA A 269 18.93 17.64 1.09
CA ALA A 269 19.74 16.65 1.79
C ALA A 269 21.00 16.28 0.99
N THR A 270 22.15 16.26 1.66
CA THR A 270 23.44 15.84 1.05
C THR A 270 23.50 14.33 0.90
N ASP A 271 23.02 13.58 1.89
CA ASP A 271 22.88 12.13 1.86
C ASP A 271 21.45 11.74 1.48
N LYS A 272 21.27 11.26 0.25
CA LYS A 272 19.97 10.88 -0.27
C LYS A 272 19.37 9.63 0.38
N LYS A 273 20.23 8.68 0.80
CA LYS A 273 19.75 7.47 1.50
C LYS A 273 19.32 7.79 2.92
N GLN A 274 20.06 8.66 3.60
CA GLN A 274 19.64 9.15 4.92
C GLN A 274 18.33 9.93 4.81
N ALA A 275 18.15 10.74 3.77
CA ALA A 275 16.89 11.45 3.55
C ALA A 275 15.69 10.51 3.37
N ILE A 276 15.84 9.41 2.60
CA ILE A 276 14.80 8.38 2.49
C ILE A 276 14.50 7.73 3.85
N TYR A 277 15.57 7.41 4.62
CA TYR A 277 15.38 6.90 5.98
C TYR A 277 14.57 7.87 6.86
N ASP A 278 14.94 9.14 6.86
CA ASP A 278 14.28 10.18 7.66
C ASP A 278 12.80 10.33 7.27
N ILE A 279 12.49 10.35 5.96
CA ILE A 279 11.13 10.45 5.42
C ILE A 279 10.27 9.25 5.87
N LEU A 280 10.80 8.04 5.82
CA LEU A 280 10.06 6.83 6.21
C LEU A 280 9.91 6.67 7.73
N ASN A 281 10.71 7.39 8.52
CA ASN A 281 10.76 7.27 9.98
C ASN A 281 10.44 8.58 10.71
N ILE A 282 9.59 9.44 10.13
CA ILE A 282 9.18 10.70 10.75
C ILE A 282 8.49 10.42 12.11
N LYS A 283 8.97 11.07 13.16
CA LYS A 283 8.37 11.01 14.50
C LYS A 283 7.64 12.29 14.86
N ASP A 284 8.15 13.43 14.41
CA ASP A 284 7.55 14.75 14.59
C ASP A 284 7.39 15.42 13.22
N TYR A 285 6.16 15.48 12.75
CA TYR A 285 5.81 16.02 11.45
C TYR A 285 5.93 17.54 11.38
N THR A 286 5.74 18.23 12.52
CA THR A 286 5.92 19.69 12.61
C THR A 286 7.40 20.05 12.50
N ASP A 287 8.26 19.32 13.19
CA ASP A 287 9.71 19.48 13.09
C ASP A 287 10.21 19.11 11.68
N PHE A 288 9.66 18.03 11.08
CA PHE A 288 10.00 17.65 9.71
C PHE A 288 9.60 18.74 8.70
N LEU A 289 8.41 19.33 8.83
CA LEU A 289 7.98 20.44 7.99
C LEU A 289 8.95 21.62 8.08
N LYS A 290 9.34 22.01 9.29
CA LYS A 290 10.36 23.07 9.51
C LYS A 290 11.69 22.72 8.88
N LYS A 291 12.19 21.49 9.04
CA LYS A 291 13.43 21.01 8.41
C LYS A 291 13.36 21.02 6.88
N SER A 292 12.20 20.76 6.31
CA SER A 292 11.99 20.89 4.88
C SER A 292 12.20 22.33 4.39
N GLY A 293 11.82 23.33 5.19
CA GLY A 293 11.84 24.75 4.85
C GLY A 293 10.83 25.15 3.77
N TYR A 294 9.92 24.24 3.37
CA TYR A 294 9.06 24.45 2.20
C TYR A 294 7.98 25.51 2.42
N LEU A 295 7.36 25.54 3.60
CA LEU A 295 6.31 26.48 3.94
C LEU A 295 6.75 27.66 4.82
N ASP A 296 8.05 27.87 5.02
CA ASP A 296 8.58 28.88 5.97
C ASP A 296 8.00 30.29 5.75
N LYS A 297 7.75 30.67 4.50
CA LYS A 297 7.14 31.95 4.12
C LYS A 297 5.72 32.14 4.69
N TYR A 298 4.99 31.03 4.93
CA TYR A 298 3.58 31.01 5.32
C TYR A 298 3.36 30.63 6.79
N LEU A 299 4.40 30.19 7.47
CA LEU A 299 4.36 29.76 8.90
C LEU A 299 4.60 30.93 9.91
N LYS A 300 4.64 32.17 9.43
CA LYS A 300 4.94 33.35 10.25
C LYS A 300 3.72 33.87 10.99
#